data_54a0fafe009ca2b66739858fb9fe4696
#
_entry.id   54a0fafe009ca2b66739858fb9fe4696
#
_cell.length_a   1.000
_cell.length_b   1.000
_cell.length_c   1.000
_cell.angle_alpha   90.00
_cell.angle_beta   90.00
_cell.angle_gamma   90.00
#
_symmetry.space_group_name_H-M   'P 1'
#
loop_
_entity.id
_entity.type
_entity.pdbx_description
1 polymer ?
#
loop_
_entity_poly.entity_id
_entity_poly.type
_entity_poly.pdbx_seq_one_letter_code
_entity_poly.pdbx_strand_id
1 'polypeptide(L)'
;IEKAKARYPRLKFKLCDALDLEGKYDLLFSNACLQWIPNHTALIPALMSKLNEKGVLAVQVPMNGEEPLFQIIKEIAAEAKWGLQKVKLQPNETLTPAEYFNILTACSSSFDLWEIHYYHPLPDHRALVDWVKGTRLRPYLDCLDQAHGRAFENEILERAKAAYPLQ
;
A
#
# COMPACT_ATOMS: atom_id res chain seq x y z
N ILE A 1 -11.04 -12.84 9.34
CA ILE A 1 -10.98 -12.98 10.82
C ILE A 1 -11.09 -14.44 11.23
N GLU A 2 -12.07 -15.27 10.74
CA GLU A 2 -12.28 -16.66 11.21
C GLU A 2 -11.03 -17.54 11.04
N LYS A 3 -10.35 -17.45 9.88
CA LYS A 3 -9.07 -18.16 9.67
C LYS A 3 -7.99 -17.72 10.67
N ALA A 4 -7.94 -16.44 11.02
CA ALA A 4 -6.97 -15.90 11.97
C ALA A 4 -7.28 -16.40 13.39
N LYS A 5 -8.54 -16.38 13.81
CA LYS A 5 -8.99 -16.92 15.11
C LYS A 5 -8.66 -18.41 15.24
N ALA A 6 -8.93 -19.20 14.18
CA ALA A 6 -8.62 -20.62 14.16
C ALA A 6 -7.11 -20.90 14.29
N ARG A 7 -6.28 -20.09 13.61
CA ARG A 7 -4.82 -20.24 13.64
C ARG A 7 -4.18 -19.74 14.93
N TYR A 8 -4.74 -18.68 15.53
CA TYR A 8 -4.19 -18.02 16.71
C TYR A 8 -5.24 -17.82 17.80
N PRO A 9 -5.73 -18.90 18.44
CA PRO A 9 -6.88 -18.86 19.36
C PRO A 9 -6.62 -18.05 20.64
N ARG A 10 -5.35 -17.75 20.96
CA ARG A 10 -4.97 -16.92 22.13
C ARG A 10 -5.04 -15.43 21.85
N LEU A 11 -5.13 -15.01 20.57
CA LEU A 11 -5.21 -13.60 20.19
C LEU A 11 -6.66 -13.16 20.08
N LYS A 12 -6.89 -11.91 20.45
CA LYS A 12 -8.20 -11.26 20.27
C LYS A 12 -8.25 -10.61 18.90
N PHE A 13 -9.28 -10.92 18.13
CA PHE A 13 -9.52 -10.33 16.82
C PHE A 13 -10.84 -9.58 16.82
N LYS A 14 -10.81 -8.30 16.43
CA LYS A 14 -11.99 -7.45 16.22
C LYS A 14 -12.01 -6.99 14.76
N LEU A 15 -13.15 -7.07 14.09
CA LEU A 15 -13.36 -6.45 12.78
C LEU A 15 -13.93 -5.07 13.03
N CYS A 16 -13.15 -4.03 12.73
CA CYS A 16 -13.58 -2.64 12.82
C CYS A 16 -12.76 -1.78 11.85
N ASP A 17 -13.26 -0.60 11.54
CA ASP A 17 -12.45 0.45 10.92
C ASP A 17 -11.41 0.96 11.90
N ALA A 18 -10.26 1.44 11.39
CA ALA A 18 -9.21 1.99 12.24
C ALA A 18 -9.65 3.26 12.99
N LEU A 19 -10.59 4.01 12.42
CA LEU A 19 -11.15 5.20 13.07
C LEU A 19 -12.18 4.86 14.16
N ASP A 20 -12.75 3.66 14.12
CA ASP A 20 -13.73 3.15 15.10
C ASP A 20 -13.06 2.44 16.30
N LEU A 21 -11.74 2.57 16.45
CA LEU A 21 -11.06 2.04 17.62
C LEU A 21 -11.57 2.71 18.90
N GLU A 22 -11.99 1.90 19.86
CA GLU A 22 -12.49 2.31 21.16
C GLU A 22 -11.41 2.13 22.23
N GLY A 23 -11.42 3.01 23.23
CA GLY A 23 -10.48 2.92 24.35
C GLY A 23 -9.15 3.62 24.10
N LYS A 24 -8.18 3.27 24.94
CA LYS A 24 -6.82 3.82 24.94
C LYS A 24 -5.81 2.67 24.89
N TYR A 25 -4.67 2.94 24.27
CA TYR A 25 -3.65 1.94 23.99
C TYR A 25 -2.25 2.43 24.36
N ASP A 26 -1.41 1.53 24.86
CA ASP A 26 0.00 1.81 25.08
C ASP A 26 0.81 1.70 23.78
N LEU A 27 0.33 0.89 22.84
CA LEU A 27 0.91 0.74 21.51
C LEU A 27 -0.18 0.56 20.46
N LEU A 28 -0.14 1.39 19.44
CA LEU A 28 -0.83 1.15 18.15
C LEU A 28 0.24 0.83 17.11
N PHE A 29 0.18 -0.40 16.56
CA PHE A 29 1.11 -0.86 15.54
C PHE A 29 0.38 -1.12 14.22
N SER A 30 0.88 -0.53 13.15
CA SER A 30 0.36 -0.74 11.80
C SER A 30 1.49 -1.01 10.81
N ASN A 31 1.39 -2.11 10.09
CA ASN A 31 2.33 -2.48 9.04
C ASN A 31 1.58 -2.72 7.74
N ALA A 32 1.89 -1.94 6.70
CA ALA A 32 1.32 -2.02 5.36
C ALA A 32 -0.22 -2.06 5.34
N CYS A 33 -0.86 -1.25 6.19
CA CYS A 33 -2.31 -1.18 6.33
C CYS A 33 -2.84 0.24 6.08
N LEU A 34 -2.28 1.26 6.73
CA LEU A 34 -2.84 2.61 6.69
C LEU A 34 -2.84 3.24 5.31
N GLN A 35 -1.98 2.85 4.39
CA GLN A 35 -1.98 3.35 3.00
C GLN A 35 -3.31 3.13 2.26
N TRP A 36 -4.17 2.27 2.77
CA TRP A 36 -5.51 2.03 2.22
C TRP A 36 -6.61 2.90 2.82
N ILE A 37 -6.28 3.71 3.82
CA ILE A 37 -7.21 4.60 4.50
C ILE A 37 -6.95 6.03 4.00
N PRO A 38 -7.96 6.75 3.54
CA PRO A 38 -7.77 8.11 3.04
C PRO A 38 -7.50 9.12 4.16
N ASN A 39 -6.99 10.29 3.77
CA ASN A 39 -6.83 11.47 4.63
C ASN A 39 -5.94 11.24 5.85
N HIS A 40 -4.67 10.90 5.62
CA HIS A 40 -3.69 10.71 6.69
C HIS A 40 -3.48 11.95 7.57
N THR A 41 -3.75 13.14 7.06
CA THR A 41 -3.69 14.40 7.83
C THR A 41 -4.67 14.38 9.01
N ALA A 42 -5.83 13.75 8.87
CA ALA A 42 -6.77 13.57 9.96
C ALA A 42 -6.59 12.22 10.67
N LEU A 43 -6.22 11.16 9.95
CA LEU A 43 -6.07 9.80 10.46
C LEU A 43 -4.98 9.71 11.54
N ILE A 44 -3.79 10.26 11.28
CA ILE A 44 -2.66 10.16 12.22
C ILE A 44 -2.97 10.85 13.54
N PRO A 45 -3.45 12.11 13.59
CA PRO A 45 -3.88 12.71 14.85
C PRO A 45 -5.00 11.94 15.57
N ALA A 46 -5.96 11.38 14.82
CA ALA A 46 -7.03 10.56 15.40
C ALA A 46 -6.49 9.31 16.08
N LEU A 47 -5.54 8.61 15.46
CA LEU A 47 -4.87 7.46 16.07
C LEU A 47 -4.00 7.87 17.28
N MET A 48 -3.26 8.97 17.16
CA MET A 48 -2.49 9.53 18.30
C MET A 48 -3.41 9.84 19.50
N SER A 49 -4.61 10.35 19.26
CA SER A 49 -5.59 10.61 20.32
C SER A 49 -6.06 9.35 21.07
N LYS A 50 -5.82 8.15 20.52
CA LYS A 50 -6.17 6.86 21.16
C LYS A 50 -5.03 6.28 22.00
N LEU A 51 -3.91 6.96 22.11
CA LEU A 51 -2.81 6.52 22.96
C LEU A 51 -3.02 6.92 24.43
N ASN A 52 -2.57 6.08 25.33
CA ASN A 52 -2.34 6.42 26.73
C ASN A 52 -1.21 7.45 26.84
N GLU A 53 -1.04 8.03 28.02
CA GLU A 53 0.16 8.79 28.33
C GLU A 53 1.41 7.94 28.08
N LYS A 54 2.39 8.45 27.32
CA LYS A 54 3.60 7.74 26.88
C LYS A 54 3.33 6.56 25.94
N GLY A 55 2.11 6.41 25.43
CA GLY A 55 1.79 5.42 24.39
C GLY A 55 2.48 5.75 23.07
N VAL A 56 2.70 4.73 22.24
CA VAL A 56 3.44 4.82 20.99
C VAL A 56 2.54 4.46 19.80
N LEU A 57 2.58 5.27 18.75
CA LEU A 57 2.09 4.93 17.43
C LEU A 57 3.27 4.51 16.55
N ALA A 58 3.31 3.24 16.13
CA ALA A 58 4.34 2.73 15.24
C ALA A 58 3.69 2.33 13.89
N VAL A 59 4.08 2.99 12.81
CA VAL A 59 3.47 2.82 11.49
C VAL A 59 4.54 2.59 10.43
N GLN A 60 4.31 1.60 9.58
CA GLN A 60 5.02 1.41 8.33
C GLN A 60 4.01 1.45 7.17
N VAL A 61 4.32 2.22 6.14
CA VAL A 61 3.55 2.29 4.89
C VAL A 61 4.49 2.20 3.70
N PRO A 62 4.10 1.53 2.60
CA PRO A 62 4.89 1.52 1.37
C PRO A 62 4.71 2.84 0.62
N MET A 63 5.83 3.44 0.18
CA MET A 63 5.87 4.67 -0.61
C MET A 63 6.42 4.37 -2.01
N ASN A 64 5.69 3.58 -2.79
CA ASN A 64 6.13 3.09 -4.08
C ASN A 64 5.28 3.59 -5.27
N GLY A 65 4.47 4.62 -5.05
CA GLY A 65 3.58 5.16 -6.09
C GLY A 65 4.31 5.71 -7.31
N GLU A 66 5.50 6.26 -7.11
CA GLU A 66 6.35 6.85 -8.17
C GLU A 66 7.31 5.85 -8.83
N GLU A 67 7.33 4.60 -8.39
CA GLU A 67 8.17 3.58 -9.01
C GLU A 67 7.78 3.35 -10.48
N PRO A 68 8.75 3.23 -11.41
CA PRO A 68 8.48 3.13 -12.84
C PRO A 68 7.45 2.06 -13.19
N LEU A 69 7.49 0.91 -12.54
CA LEU A 69 6.53 -0.17 -12.79
C LEU A 69 5.08 0.26 -12.52
N PHE A 70 4.84 1.01 -11.44
CA PHE A 70 3.49 1.48 -11.12
C PHE A 70 2.99 2.56 -12.07
N GLN A 71 3.88 3.43 -12.54
CA GLN A 71 3.56 4.41 -13.57
C GLN A 71 3.25 3.71 -14.91
N ILE A 72 4.06 2.73 -15.33
CA ILE A 72 3.82 1.92 -16.54
C ILE A 72 2.44 1.26 -16.48
N ILE A 73 2.09 0.62 -15.36
CA ILE A 73 0.77 -0.03 -15.18
C ILE A 73 -0.36 1.00 -15.35
N LYS A 74 -0.23 2.16 -14.72
CA LYS A 74 -1.22 3.24 -14.77
C LYS A 74 -1.38 3.80 -16.18
N GLU A 75 -0.30 4.03 -16.89
CA GLU A 75 -0.30 4.51 -18.28
C GLU A 75 -0.98 3.52 -19.22
N ILE A 76 -0.59 2.24 -19.17
CA ILE A 76 -1.19 1.19 -20.00
C ILE A 76 -2.68 1.07 -19.69
N ALA A 77 -3.08 1.03 -18.42
CA ALA A 77 -4.48 0.91 -18.04
C ALA A 77 -5.34 2.10 -18.49
N ALA A 78 -4.74 3.28 -18.69
CA ALA A 78 -5.42 4.46 -19.22
C ALA A 78 -5.67 4.38 -20.73
N GLU A 79 -5.00 3.50 -21.47
CA GLU A 79 -5.19 3.36 -22.91
C GLU A 79 -6.57 2.78 -23.25
N ALA A 80 -7.24 3.40 -24.23
CA ALA A 80 -8.62 3.06 -24.61
C ALA A 80 -8.82 1.59 -25.00
N LYS A 81 -7.79 0.96 -25.59
CA LYS A 81 -7.85 -0.43 -26.07
C LYS A 81 -8.14 -1.44 -24.97
N TRP A 82 -7.85 -1.11 -23.71
CA TRP A 82 -8.07 -2.00 -22.56
C TRP A 82 -9.45 -1.85 -21.92
N GLY A 83 -10.14 -0.73 -22.15
CA GLY A 83 -11.44 -0.46 -21.53
C GLY A 83 -11.41 -0.33 -20.00
N LEU A 84 -10.21 -0.07 -19.42
CA LEU A 84 -9.97 -0.09 -17.98
C LEU A 84 -10.06 1.29 -17.30
N GLN A 85 -10.38 2.36 -18.04
CA GLN A 85 -10.40 3.74 -17.52
C GLN A 85 -11.39 3.96 -16.37
N LYS A 86 -12.38 3.08 -16.24
CA LYS A 86 -13.39 3.12 -15.17
C LYS A 86 -13.03 2.26 -13.95
N VAL A 87 -11.93 1.52 -14.03
CA VAL A 87 -11.47 0.69 -12.90
C VAL A 87 -10.96 1.59 -11.80
N LYS A 88 -11.70 1.62 -10.70
CA LYS A 88 -11.28 2.36 -9.51
C LYS A 88 -10.28 1.50 -8.75
N LEU A 89 -9.02 1.89 -8.78
CA LEU A 89 -8.05 1.37 -7.83
C LEU A 89 -8.34 1.95 -6.45
N GLN A 90 -8.12 1.15 -5.42
CA GLN A 90 -7.98 1.73 -4.08
C GLN A 90 -6.72 2.60 -4.10
N PRO A 91 -6.83 3.90 -3.81
CA PRO A 91 -5.69 4.78 -3.80
C PRO A 91 -4.70 4.33 -2.72
N ASN A 92 -3.42 4.46 -3.01
CA ASN A 92 -2.39 4.46 -1.98
C ASN A 92 -2.31 5.91 -1.48
N GLU A 93 -2.87 6.16 -0.31
CA GLU A 93 -3.05 7.51 0.26
C GLU A 93 -1.82 7.96 1.09
N THR A 94 -0.64 7.40 0.82
CA THR A 94 0.56 7.82 1.52
C THR A 94 0.95 9.25 1.16
N LEU A 95 1.30 10.01 2.19
CA LEU A 95 1.83 11.36 2.09
C LEU A 95 3.35 11.32 1.87
N THR A 96 3.93 12.44 1.51
CA THR A 96 5.38 12.61 1.48
C THR A 96 5.98 12.58 2.89
N PRO A 97 7.28 12.26 3.06
CA PRO A 97 7.94 12.34 4.36
C PRO A 97 7.84 13.71 5.02
N ALA A 98 7.90 14.79 4.24
CA ALA A 98 7.76 16.16 4.75
C ALA A 98 6.36 16.44 5.32
N GLU A 99 5.31 15.92 4.68
CA GLU A 99 3.94 16.03 5.18
C GLU A 99 3.75 15.23 6.46
N TYR A 100 4.27 13.98 6.52
CA TYR A 100 4.25 13.21 7.77
C TYR A 100 5.04 13.91 8.89
N PHE A 101 6.21 14.47 8.59
CA PHE A 101 7.00 15.24 9.56
C PHE A 101 6.19 16.39 10.16
N ASN A 102 5.49 17.15 9.33
CA ASN A 102 4.66 18.27 9.80
C ASN A 102 3.50 17.79 10.69
N ILE A 103 2.83 16.69 10.32
CA ILE A 103 1.75 16.11 11.13
C ILE A 103 2.29 15.66 12.49
N LEU A 104 3.40 14.92 12.51
CA LEU A 104 3.99 14.39 13.72
C LEU A 104 4.50 15.49 14.63
N THR A 105 5.10 16.55 14.08
CA THR A 105 5.50 17.75 14.86
C THR A 105 4.29 18.40 15.54
N ALA A 106 3.14 18.40 14.92
CA ALA A 106 1.93 19.03 15.47
C ALA A 106 1.22 18.18 16.53
N CYS A 107 1.36 16.84 16.50
CA CYS A 107 0.58 15.94 17.36
C CYS A 107 1.40 15.02 18.27
N SER A 108 2.74 15.15 18.28
CA SER A 108 3.64 14.34 19.10
C SER A 108 4.67 15.19 19.82
N SER A 109 5.06 14.81 21.04
CA SER A 109 6.16 15.43 21.78
C SER A 109 7.55 14.97 21.32
N SER A 110 7.65 13.76 20.74
CA SER A 110 8.86 13.23 20.11
C SER A 110 8.48 12.16 19.10
N PHE A 111 9.25 12.02 18.04
CA PHE A 111 9.05 10.99 17.03
C PHE A 111 10.35 10.70 16.30
N ASP A 112 10.42 9.49 15.72
CA ASP A 112 11.41 9.10 14.72
C ASP A 112 10.70 8.90 13.39
N LEU A 113 11.29 9.39 12.32
CA LEU A 113 10.80 9.23 10.95
C LEU A 113 11.98 8.83 10.06
N TRP A 114 11.85 7.72 9.34
CA TRP A 114 12.89 7.26 8.41
C TRP A 114 12.27 6.57 7.21
N GLU A 115 13.04 6.47 6.12
CA GLU A 115 12.74 5.68 4.94
C GLU A 115 13.72 4.51 4.82
N ILE A 116 13.21 3.38 4.32
CA ILE A 116 14.02 2.21 4.03
C ILE A 116 13.79 1.85 2.56
N HIS A 117 14.87 1.81 1.78
CA HIS A 117 14.86 1.37 0.40
C HIS A 117 15.27 -0.11 0.34
N TYR A 118 14.33 -0.94 -0.13
CA TYR A 118 14.58 -2.37 -0.32
C TYR A 118 14.92 -2.64 -1.78
N TYR A 119 16.12 -3.15 -2.03
CA TYR A 119 16.54 -3.61 -3.35
C TYR A 119 16.24 -5.09 -3.48
N HIS A 120 15.30 -5.45 -4.34
CA HIS A 120 14.87 -6.83 -4.55
C HIS A 120 15.58 -7.42 -5.78
N PRO A 121 16.54 -8.34 -5.64
CA PRO A 121 17.06 -9.06 -6.78
C PRO A 121 15.99 -10.00 -7.31
N LEU A 122 15.61 -9.81 -8.56
CA LEU A 122 14.63 -10.64 -9.26
C LEU A 122 15.34 -11.38 -10.41
N PRO A 123 14.98 -12.64 -10.70
CA PRO A 123 15.67 -13.43 -11.71
C PRO A 123 15.48 -12.90 -13.13
N ASP A 124 14.35 -12.27 -13.41
CA ASP A 124 14.02 -11.71 -14.72
C ASP A 124 12.84 -10.70 -14.62
N HIS A 125 12.51 -10.09 -15.76
CA HIS A 125 11.41 -9.12 -15.84
C HIS A 125 10.03 -9.76 -15.64
N ARG A 126 9.87 -11.05 -15.89
CA ARG A 126 8.60 -11.75 -15.63
C ARG A 126 8.34 -11.81 -14.13
N ALA A 127 9.35 -12.13 -13.33
CA ALA A 127 9.26 -12.12 -11.87
C ALA A 127 8.85 -10.73 -11.32
N LEU A 128 9.28 -9.64 -11.98
CA LEU A 128 8.86 -8.29 -11.62
C LEU A 128 7.34 -8.07 -11.84
N VAL A 129 6.80 -8.54 -12.97
CA VAL A 129 5.35 -8.44 -13.24
C VAL A 129 4.56 -9.35 -12.29
N ASP A 130 5.04 -10.57 -12.05
CA ASP A 130 4.40 -11.53 -11.15
C ASP A 130 4.37 -11.03 -9.70
N TRP A 131 5.39 -10.29 -9.28
CA TRP A 131 5.46 -9.68 -7.95
C TRP A 131 4.28 -8.72 -7.67
N VAL A 132 3.87 -7.93 -8.64
CA VAL A 132 2.76 -6.98 -8.50
C VAL A 132 1.39 -7.56 -8.90
N LYS A 133 1.36 -8.78 -9.45
CA LYS A 133 0.16 -9.41 -9.99
C LYS A 133 -0.94 -9.61 -8.95
N GLY A 134 -0.57 -10.06 -7.75
CA GLY A 134 -1.52 -10.31 -6.66
C GLY A 134 -2.06 -9.05 -5.99
N THR A 135 -1.49 -7.89 -6.26
CA THR A 135 -1.84 -6.62 -5.61
C THR A 135 -2.28 -5.57 -6.64
N ARG A 136 -1.35 -4.92 -7.30
CA ARG A 136 -1.62 -3.77 -8.19
C ARG A 136 -2.28 -4.15 -9.51
N LEU A 137 -1.98 -5.34 -10.07
CA LEU A 137 -2.57 -5.77 -11.33
C LEU A 137 -3.94 -6.40 -11.14
N ARG A 138 -4.20 -7.01 -10.00
CA ARG A 138 -5.42 -7.78 -9.77
C ARG A 138 -6.72 -7.03 -10.11
N PRO A 139 -6.94 -5.77 -9.69
CA PRO A 139 -8.17 -5.04 -10.02
C PRO A 139 -8.40 -4.85 -11.53
N TYR A 140 -7.33 -4.77 -12.31
CA TYR A 140 -7.40 -4.68 -13.76
C TYR A 140 -7.66 -6.06 -14.38
N LEU A 141 -6.92 -7.08 -13.93
CA LEU A 141 -7.04 -8.45 -14.44
C LEU A 141 -8.42 -9.05 -14.18
N ASP A 142 -9.04 -8.71 -13.04
CA ASP A 142 -10.40 -9.17 -12.71
C ASP A 142 -11.47 -8.56 -13.65
N CYS A 143 -11.14 -7.48 -14.39
CA CYS A 143 -12.02 -6.86 -15.40
C CYS A 143 -11.75 -7.35 -16.84
N LEU A 144 -10.71 -8.13 -17.06
CA LEU A 144 -10.28 -8.64 -18.35
C LEU A 144 -10.56 -10.14 -18.46
N ASP A 145 -10.90 -10.60 -19.66
CA ASP A 145 -10.86 -12.03 -19.92
C ASP A 145 -9.42 -12.56 -19.94
N GLN A 146 -9.27 -13.88 -19.99
CA GLN A 146 -7.96 -14.52 -19.89
C GLN A 146 -6.99 -14.12 -21.02
N ALA A 147 -7.50 -13.88 -22.25
CA ALA A 147 -6.65 -13.52 -23.38
C ALA A 147 -6.17 -12.08 -23.28
N HIS A 148 -7.09 -11.15 -22.97
CA HIS A 148 -6.76 -9.74 -22.74
C HIS A 148 -5.90 -9.55 -21.49
N GLY A 149 -6.14 -10.30 -20.42
CA GLY A 149 -5.30 -10.27 -19.21
C GLY A 149 -3.84 -10.65 -19.51
N ARG A 150 -3.62 -11.72 -20.28
CA ARG A 150 -2.26 -12.09 -20.72
C ARG A 150 -1.62 -11.04 -21.62
N ALA A 151 -2.38 -10.45 -22.53
CA ALA A 151 -1.88 -9.39 -23.40
C ALA A 151 -1.50 -8.12 -22.61
N PHE A 152 -2.31 -7.77 -21.61
CA PHE A 152 -2.06 -6.67 -20.68
C PHE A 152 -0.77 -6.88 -19.87
N GLU A 153 -0.61 -8.07 -19.27
CA GLU A 153 0.63 -8.44 -18.55
C GLU A 153 1.87 -8.40 -19.46
N ASN A 154 1.74 -8.87 -20.71
CA ASN A 154 2.85 -8.85 -21.66
C ASN A 154 3.23 -7.43 -22.07
N GLU A 155 2.27 -6.53 -22.26
CA GLU A 155 2.60 -5.13 -22.54
C GLU A 155 3.32 -4.45 -21.39
N ILE A 156 2.89 -4.71 -20.14
CA ILE A 156 3.59 -4.24 -18.95
C ILE A 156 5.03 -4.78 -18.94
N LEU A 157 5.21 -6.08 -19.22
CA LEU A 157 6.51 -6.72 -19.29
C LEU A 157 7.43 -6.03 -20.30
N GLU A 158 6.93 -5.77 -21.52
CA GLU A 158 7.75 -5.14 -22.57
C GLU A 158 8.17 -3.71 -22.20
N ARG A 159 7.27 -2.92 -21.62
CA ARG A 159 7.62 -1.57 -21.17
C ARG A 159 8.55 -1.59 -19.94
N ALA A 160 8.38 -2.56 -19.05
CA ALA A 160 9.24 -2.71 -17.87
C ALA A 160 10.69 -3.02 -18.24
N LYS A 161 10.94 -3.75 -19.36
CA LYS A 161 12.31 -4.02 -19.82
C LYS A 161 13.14 -2.76 -20.10
N ALA A 162 12.51 -1.69 -20.57
CA ALA A 162 13.17 -0.42 -20.80
C ALA A 162 13.47 0.34 -19.50
N ALA A 163 12.57 0.25 -18.52
CA ALA A 163 12.71 0.93 -17.23
C ALA A 163 13.65 0.20 -16.26
N TYR A 164 13.79 -1.11 -16.41
CA TYR A 164 14.61 -1.98 -15.56
C TYR A 164 15.58 -2.82 -16.41
N PRO A 165 16.67 -2.24 -16.93
CA PRO A 165 17.64 -2.99 -17.71
C PRO A 165 18.28 -4.09 -16.87
N LEU A 166 18.46 -5.27 -17.46
CA LEU A 166 19.24 -6.36 -16.82
C LEU A 166 20.69 -5.92 -16.68
N GLN A 167 21.26 -6.19 -15.53
CA GLN A 167 22.68 -5.94 -15.21
C GLN A 167 23.48 -7.24 -15.29
#